data_30f782ca853f557b78506b69214d25db
#
_entry.id   30f782ca853f557b78506b69214d25db
#
_cell.length_a   1.000
_cell.length_b   1.000
_cell.length_c   1.000
_cell.angle_alpha   90.00
_cell.angle_beta   90.00
_cell.angle_gamma   90.00
#
_symmetry.space_group_name_H-M   'P 1'
#
loop_
_entity.id
_entity.type
_entity.pdbx_description
1 polymer ?
#
loop_
_entity_poly.entity_id
_entity_poly.type
_entity_poly.pdbx_seq_one_letter_code
_entity_poly.pdbx_strand_id
1 'polypeptide(L)'
;VPKIDAPSLAEHREQRRDALVEAASAVMRESGNVTMAAVAERTGLSRSAVYEYYRSAADLIADVLVDELAAWIDHLDAAVRDIDDPRERLVAWIRASLSYVADGRHALVRAAGDATLPPVRRAQVQTLHRELAAPVHGALRELGITDADRIASYVWGVVDSATRHIEAGRPADDEVDAAIAFALAGVDLAR
;
A
#
# COMPACT_ATOMS: atom_id res chain seq x y z
N VAL A 1 -29.87 -28.33 21.25
CA VAL A 1 -28.88 -28.74 20.22
C VAL A 1 -28.25 -27.47 19.70
N PRO A 2 -26.95 -27.22 19.88
CA PRO A 2 -26.33 -26.04 19.32
C PRO A 2 -26.37 -26.13 17.78
N LYS A 3 -27.01 -25.14 17.16
CA LYS A 3 -27.00 -24.95 15.72
C LYS A 3 -25.58 -24.50 15.35
N ILE A 4 -24.81 -25.38 14.75
CA ILE A 4 -23.56 -24.99 14.09
C ILE A 4 -24.04 -24.24 12.83
N ASP A 5 -23.94 -22.92 12.86
CA ASP A 5 -24.19 -22.11 11.68
C ASP A 5 -23.09 -22.45 10.65
N ALA A 6 -23.46 -23.21 9.64
CA ALA A 6 -22.62 -23.37 8.47
C ALA A 6 -22.46 -22.01 7.80
N PRO A 7 -21.24 -21.62 7.33
CA PRO A 7 -21.03 -20.38 6.62
C PRO A 7 -22.04 -20.21 5.48
N SER A 8 -22.57 -19.02 5.32
CA SER A 8 -23.49 -18.71 4.23
C SER A 8 -22.78 -18.86 2.88
N LEU A 9 -23.52 -19.03 1.78
CA LEU A 9 -22.94 -19.06 0.43
C LEU A 9 -22.11 -17.78 0.13
N ALA A 10 -22.50 -16.65 0.71
CA ALA A 10 -21.76 -15.40 0.59
C ALA A 10 -20.42 -15.46 1.31
N GLU A 11 -20.39 -15.95 2.55
CA GLU A 11 -19.15 -16.12 3.34
C GLU A 11 -18.20 -17.11 2.68
N HIS A 12 -18.71 -18.23 2.13
CA HIS A 12 -17.89 -19.16 1.37
C HIS A 12 -17.28 -18.51 0.12
N ARG A 13 -18.04 -17.64 -0.54
CA ARG A 13 -17.56 -16.94 -1.73
C ARG A 13 -16.47 -15.92 -1.37
N GLU A 14 -16.62 -15.20 -0.27
CA GLU A 14 -15.64 -14.25 0.25
C GLU A 14 -14.36 -14.98 0.67
N GLN A 15 -14.45 -16.00 1.51
CA GLN A 15 -13.29 -16.82 1.89
C GLN A 15 -12.52 -17.38 0.67
N ARG A 16 -13.24 -17.78 -0.38
CA ARG A 16 -12.61 -18.26 -1.61
C ARG A 16 -11.90 -17.14 -2.37
N ARG A 17 -12.47 -15.94 -2.36
CA ARG A 17 -11.86 -14.76 -2.96
C ARG A 17 -10.58 -14.37 -2.22
N ASP A 18 -10.62 -14.35 -0.89
CA ASP A 18 -9.45 -14.06 -0.05
C ASP A 18 -8.32 -15.08 -0.31
N ALA A 19 -8.64 -16.36 -0.38
CA ALA A 19 -7.67 -17.40 -0.69
C ALA A 19 -7.03 -17.22 -2.08
N LEU A 20 -7.78 -16.71 -3.07
CA LEU A 20 -7.26 -16.40 -4.40
C LEU A 20 -6.33 -15.17 -4.38
N VAL A 21 -6.66 -14.14 -3.61
CA VAL A 21 -5.81 -12.94 -3.43
C VAL A 21 -4.52 -13.33 -2.70
N GLU A 22 -4.61 -14.11 -1.63
CA GLU A 22 -3.43 -14.60 -0.91
C GLU A 22 -2.51 -15.43 -1.80
N ALA A 23 -3.08 -16.35 -2.59
CA ALA A 23 -2.32 -17.15 -3.55
C ALA A 23 -1.65 -16.28 -4.63
N ALA A 24 -2.34 -15.25 -5.13
CA ALA A 24 -1.78 -14.31 -6.10
C ALA A 24 -0.66 -13.47 -5.51
N SER A 25 -0.81 -13.00 -4.26
CA SER A 25 0.23 -12.30 -3.51
C SER A 25 1.49 -13.15 -3.35
N ALA A 26 1.32 -14.43 -3.02
CA ALA A 26 2.44 -15.35 -2.90
C ALA A 26 3.13 -15.62 -4.24
N VAL A 27 2.37 -15.85 -5.32
CA VAL A 27 2.91 -16.01 -6.68
C VAL A 27 3.68 -14.76 -7.12
N MET A 28 3.13 -13.56 -6.81
CA MET A 28 3.78 -12.30 -7.15
C MET A 28 5.12 -12.13 -6.42
N ARG A 29 5.18 -12.46 -5.12
CA ARG A 29 6.44 -12.42 -4.35
C ARG A 29 7.50 -13.38 -4.88
N GLU A 30 7.09 -14.58 -5.31
CA GLU A 30 8.00 -15.64 -5.75
C GLU A 30 8.53 -15.42 -7.18
N SER A 31 7.66 -15.00 -8.11
CA SER A 31 7.98 -14.97 -9.54
C SER A 31 7.88 -13.60 -10.20
N GLY A 32 7.31 -12.61 -9.52
CA GLY A 32 7.00 -11.29 -10.09
C GLY A 32 5.89 -11.30 -11.15
N ASN A 33 5.34 -12.47 -11.50
CA ASN A 33 4.36 -12.61 -12.58
C ASN A 33 3.17 -13.47 -12.16
N VAL A 34 1.99 -12.85 -12.05
CA VAL A 34 0.74 -13.53 -11.71
C VAL A 34 0.03 -14.03 -12.95
N THR A 35 -0.22 -15.33 -13.01
CA THR A 35 -1.05 -15.94 -14.05
C THR A 35 -2.22 -16.70 -13.41
N MET A 36 -3.36 -16.74 -14.10
CA MET A 36 -4.53 -17.50 -13.62
C MET A 36 -4.22 -19.01 -13.45
N ALA A 37 -3.25 -19.55 -14.19
CA ALA A 37 -2.81 -20.92 -14.06
C ALA A 37 -2.02 -21.17 -12.77
N ALA A 38 -1.05 -20.29 -12.45
CA ALA A 38 -0.26 -20.41 -11.22
C ALA A 38 -1.12 -20.25 -9.95
N VAL A 39 -2.10 -19.33 -9.99
CA VAL A 39 -3.05 -19.15 -8.88
C VAL A 39 -3.97 -20.36 -8.71
N ALA A 40 -4.46 -20.93 -9.82
CA ALA A 40 -5.29 -22.14 -9.81
C ALA A 40 -4.51 -23.34 -9.21
N GLU A 41 -3.28 -23.54 -9.64
CA GLU A 41 -2.38 -24.58 -9.12
C GLU A 41 -2.16 -24.43 -7.61
N ARG A 42 -1.86 -23.19 -7.15
CA ARG A 42 -1.59 -22.91 -5.73
C ARG A 42 -2.81 -23.10 -4.83
N THR A 43 -4.01 -22.82 -5.34
CA THR A 43 -5.27 -22.98 -4.59
C THR A 43 -5.90 -24.35 -4.73
N GLY A 44 -5.38 -25.22 -5.56
CA GLY A 44 -5.97 -26.51 -5.88
C GLY A 44 -7.28 -26.41 -6.69
N LEU A 45 -7.53 -25.28 -7.33
CA LEU A 45 -8.72 -25.04 -8.13
C LEU A 45 -8.48 -25.34 -9.61
N SER A 46 -9.56 -25.59 -10.36
CA SER A 46 -9.48 -25.55 -11.81
C SER A 46 -9.34 -24.09 -12.30
N ARG A 47 -8.71 -23.89 -13.46
CA ARG A 47 -8.63 -22.55 -14.07
C ARG A 47 -10.01 -21.94 -14.31
N SER A 48 -11.00 -22.75 -14.70
CA SER A 48 -12.38 -22.30 -14.88
C SER A 48 -12.98 -21.79 -13.59
N ALA A 49 -12.72 -22.43 -12.44
CA ALA A 49 -13.18 -21.97 -11.13
C ALA A 49 -12.56 -20.65 -10.74
N VAL A 50 -11.29 -20.38 -11.05
CA VAL A 50 -10.68 -19.05 -10.82
C VAL A 50 -11.34 -17.98 -11.67
N TYR A 51 -11.70 -18.27 -12.94
CA TYR A 51 -12.39 -17.34 -13.83
C TYR A 51 -13.84 -17.03 -13.39
N GLU A 52 -14.44 -17.81 -12.51
CA GLU A 52 -15.74 -17.47 -11.88
C GLU A 52 -15.64 -16.27 -10.91
N TYR A 53 -14.45 -16.04 -10.35
CA TYR A 53 -14.17 -14.92 -9.41
C TYR A 53 -13.51 -13.73 -10.09
N TYR A 54 -12.58 -13.95 -10.99
CA TYR A 54 -11.77 -12.91 -11.63
C TYR A 54 -11.76 -13.06 -13.15
N ARG A 55 -12.05 -11.99 -13.87
CA ARG A 55 -12.06 -11.99 -15.34
C ARG A 55 -10.68 -12.09 -15.95
N SER A 56 -9.66 -11.64 -15.22
CA SER A 56 -8.26 -11.59 -15.67
C SER A 56 -7.29 -11.60 -14.50
N ALA A 57 -6.02 -11.89 -14.79
CA ALA A 57 -4.95 -11.74 -13.81
C ALA A 57 -4.82 -10.26 -13.37
N ALA A 58 -5.07 -9.29 -14.26
CA ALA A 58 -5.03 -7.87 -13.91
C ALA A 58 -6.12 -7.46 -12.91
N ASP A 59 -7.31 -8.07 -12.95
CA ASP A 59 -8.35 -7.86 -11.94
C ASP A 59 -7.92 -8.42 -10.58
N LEU A 60 -7.30 -9.58 -10.57
CA LEU A 60 -6.79 -10.22 -9.35
C LEU A 60 -5.60 -9.44 -8.77
N ILE A 61 -4.66 -8.99 -9.60
CA ILE A 61 -3.55 -8.11 -9.18
C ILE A 61 -4.10 -6.81 -8.58
N ALA A 62 -5.17 -6.27 -9.11
CA ALA A 62 -5.79 -5.07 -8.56
C ALA A 62 -6.34 -5.28 -7.14
N ASP A 63 -6.91 -6.45 -6.84
CA ASP A 63 -7.33 -6.78 -5.46
C ASP A 63 -6.13 -6.93 -4.53
N VAL A 64 -5.05 -7.59 -4.98
CA VAL A 64 -3.79 -7.66 -4.21
C VAL A 64 -3.28 -6.27 -3.86
N LEU A 65 -3.28 -5.33 -4.83
CA LEU A 65 -2.85 -3.95 -4.59
C LEU A 65 -3.77 -3.19 -3.62
N VAL A 66 -5.08 -3.40 -3.73
CA VAL A 66 -6.06 -2.77 -2.82
C VAL A 66 -5.81 -3.22 -1.39
N ASP A 67 -5.60 -4.51 -1.16
CA ASP A 67 -5.36 -5.06 0.18
C ASP A 67 -4.03 -4.59 0.76
N GLU A 68 -2.96 -4.56 -0.06
CA GLU A 68 -1.65 -4.06 0.38
C GLU A 68 -1.67 -2.56 0.69
N LEU A 69 -2.36 -1.75 -0.12
CA LEU A 69 -2.50 -0.32 0.14
C LEU A 69 -3.35 -0.05 1.37
N ALA A 70 -4.42 -0.81 1.59
CA ALA A 70 -5.23 -0.71 2.80
C ALA A 70 -4.41 -1.03 4.05
N ALA A 71 -3.64 -2.12 4.04
CA ALA A 71 -2.75 -2.48 5.14
C ALA A 71 -1.66 -1.43 5.40
N TRP A 72 -1.17 -0.77 4.34
CA TRP A 72 -0.20 0.31 4.49
C TRP A 72 -0.85 1.57 5.09
N ILE A 73 -2.06 1.95 4.65
CA ILE A 73 -2.84 3.04 5.23
C ILE A 73 -3.04 2.80 6.74
N ASP A 74 -3.51 1.60 7.12
CA ASP A 74 -3.72 1.23 8.53
C ASP A 74 -2.41 1.36 9.36
N HIS A 75 -1.28 0.96 8.79
CA HIS A 75 0.03 1.08 9.41
C HIS A 75 0.43 2.55 9.64
N LEU A 76 0.23 3.41 8.64
CA LEU A 76 0.54 4.84 8.73
C LEU A 76 -0.40 5.56 9.72
N ASP A 77 -1.69 5.26 9.67
CA ASP A 77 -2.67 5.83 10.58
C ASP A 77 -2.38 5.44 12.03
N ALA A 78 -1.99 4.19 12.27
CA ALA A 78 -1.59 3.75 13.61
C ALA A 78 -0.34 4.49 14.11
N ALA A 79 0.61 4.79 13.22
CA ALA A 79 1.85 5.47 13.59
C ALA A 79 1.64 6.95 13.98
N VAL A 80 0.57 7.59 13.49
CA VAL A 80 0.34 9.04 13.72
C VAL A 80 -0.84 9.35 14.65
N ARG A 81 -1.65 8.35 14.99
CA ARG A 81 -2.95 8.50 15.66
C ARG A 81 -2.90 9.27 16.97
N ASP A 82 -1.91 8.99 17.81
CA ASP A 82 -1.80 9.52 19.17
C ASP A 82 -0.78 10.66 19.28
N ILE A 83 -0.43 11.31 18.16
CA ILE A 83 0.53 12.39 18.08
C ILE A 83 -0.21 13.72 17.83
N ASP A 84 -0.24 14.60 18.81
CA ASP A 84 -0.91 15.91 18.72
C ASP A 84 -0.12 16.93 17.89
N ASP A 85 1.22 16.96 18.05
CA ASP A 85 2.07 17.91 17.33
C ASP A 85 2.13 17.58 15.82
N PRO A 86 1.72 18.51 14.93
CA PRO A 86 1.67 18.23 13.50
C PRO A 86 3.06 18.02 12.87
N ARG A 87 4.12 18.61 13.47
CA ARG A 87 5.49 18.39 13.00
C ARG A 87 5.97 16.99 13.38
N GLU A 88 5.67 16.52 14.58
CA GLU A 88 5.99 15.17 15.03
C GLU A 88 5.17 14.13 14.23
N ARG A 89 3.91 14.41 13.90
CA ARG A 89 3.11 13.56 13.00
C ARG A 89 3.75 13.41 11.63
N LEU A 90 4.27 14.49 11.06
CA LEU A 90 4.97 14.42 9.77
C LEU A 90 6.23 13.55 9.86
N VAL A 91 7.01 13.68 10.92
CA VAL A 91 8.20 12.85 11.19
C VAL A 91 7.80 11.37 11.32
N ALA A 92 6.78 11.09 12.14
CA ALA A 92 6.29 9.72 12.37
C ALA A 92 5.77 9.09 11.08
N TRP A 93 5.04 9.85 10.26
CA TRP A 93 4.55 9.38 8.97
C TRP A 93 5.69 9.02 8.00
N ILE A 94 6.72 9.88 7.87
CA ILE A 94 7.90 9.61 7.01
C ILE A 94 8.61 8.35 7.50
N ARG A 95 8.86 8.26 8.81
CA ARG A 95 9.53 7.11 9.42
C ARG A 95 8.74 5.82 9.20
N ALA A 96 7.44 5.81 9.46
CA ALA A 96 6.58 4.65 9.28
C ALA A 96 6.51 4.23 7.81
N SER A 97 6.41 5.19 6.87
CA SER A 97 6.43 4.90 5.43
C SER A 97 7.70 4.17 5.01
N LEU A 98 8.86 4.66 5.42
CA LEU A 98 10.15 4.10 5.02
C LEU A 98 10.49 2.80 5.77
N SER A 99 10.06 2.65 7.03
CA SER A 99 10.16 1.38 7.75
C SER A 99 9.33 0.29 7.08
N TYR A 100 8.13 0.60 6.60
CA TYR A 100 7.30 -0.34 5.84
C TYR A 100 8.01 -0.87 4.59
N VAL A 101 8.76 0.01 3.91
CA VAL A 101 9.59 -0.35 2.75
C VAL A 101 10.78 -1.23 3.18
N ALA A 102 11.49 -0.85 4.25
CA ALA A 102 12.65 -1.55 4.76
C ALA A 102 12.33 -2.99 5.20
N ASP A 103 11.12 -3.20 5.75
CA ASP A 103 10.59 -4.52 6.11
C ASP A 103 10.21 -5.38 4.88
N GLY A 104 10.39 -4.87 3.66
CA GLY A 104 10.05 -5.56 2.41
C GLY A 104 8.55 -5.63 2.10
N ARG A 105 7.70 -4.99 2.91
CA ARG A 105 6.24 -5.01 2.77
C ARG A 105 5.76 -4.26 1.52
N HIS A 106 6.54 -3.30 1.02
CA HIS A 106 6.26 -2.57 -0.23
C HIS A 106 6.53 -3.40 -1.51
N ALA A 107 7.14 -4.58 -1.39
CA ALA A 107 7.56 -5.38 -2.55
C ALA A 107 6.43 -5.76 -3.50
N LEU A 108 5.19 -6.00 -2.99
CA LEU A 108 4.03 -6.31 -3.83
C LEU A 108 3.54 -5.08 -4.61
N VAL A 109 3.51 -3.91 -4.00
CA VAL A 109 3.14 -2.66 -4.67
C VAL A 109 4.11 -2.37 -5.82
N ARG A 110 5.41 -2.55 -5.58
CA ARG A 110 6.44 -2.41 -6.60
C ARG A 110 6.30 -3.44 -7.73
N ALA A 111 6.14 -4.72 -7.40
CA ALA A 111 6.00 -5.80 -8.40
C ALA A 111 4.76 -5.62 -9.28
N ALA A 112 3.71 -5.00 -8.75
CA ALA A 112 2.48 -4.71 -9.48
C ALA A 112 2.52 -3.37 -10.24
N GLY A 113 3.54 -2.53 -10.04
CA GLY A 113 3.61 -1.17 -10.62
C GLY A 113 3.56 -1.13 -12.15
N ASP A 114 4.06 -2.18 -12.81
CA ASP A 114 4.04 -2.32 -14.28
C ASP A 114 2.75 -2.99 -14.81
N ALA A 115 1.85 -3.43 -13.92
CA ALA A 115 0.62 -4.09 -14.33
C ALA A 115 -0.36 -3.09 -14.97
N THR A 116 -0.84 -3.42 -16.17
CA THR A 116 -1.90 -2.65 -16.82
C THR A 116 -3.25 -2.98 -16.18
N LEU A 117 -3.67 -2.17 -15.22
CA LEU A 117 -4.94 -2.36 -14.52
C LEU A 117 -6.12 -1.88 -15.36
N PRO A 118 -7.31 -2.54 -15.24
CA PRO A 118 -8.56 -2.03 -15.79
C PRO A 118 -8.84 -0.60 -15.29
N PRO A 119 -9.48 0.28 -16.10
CA PRO A 119 -9.66 1.70 -15.74
C PRO A 119 -10.34 1.93 -14.39
N VAL A 120 -11.39 1.19 -14.07
CA VAL A 120 -12.11 1.29 -12.78
C VAL A 120 -11.21 0.90 -11.61
N ARG A 121 -10.44 -0.16 -11.76
CA ARG A 121 -9.51 -0.64 -10.73
C ARG A 121 -8.35 0.32 -10.53
N ARG A 122 -7.84 0.90 -11.62
CA ARG A 122 -6.82 1.95 -11.55
C ARG A 122 -7.31 3.17 -10.76
N ALA A 123 -8.55 3.61 -10.97
CA ALA A 123 -9.14 4.71 -10.21
C ALA A 123 -9.23 4.39 -8.70
N GLN A 124 -9.59 3.16 -8.35
CA GLN A 124 -9.62 2.69 -6.95
C GLN A 124 -8.22 2.74 -6.31
N VAL A 125 -7.22 2.18 -6.96
CA VAL A 125 -5.82 2.20 -6.51
C VAL A 125 -5.31 3.64 -6.37
N GLN A 126 -5.62 4.53 -7.32
CA GLN A 126 -5.26 5.96 -7.24
C GLN A 126 -5.95 6.68 -6.05
N THR A 127 -7.14 6.27 -5.67
CA THR A 127 -7.82 6.81 -4.49
C THR A 127 -7.08 6.43 -3.22
N LEU A 128 -6.74 5.14 -3.05
CA LEU A 128 -5.96 4.67 -1.91
C LEU A 128 -4.57 5.32 -1.82
N HIS A 129 -3.90 5.53 -2.95
CA HIS A 129 -2.64 6.29 -2.95
C HIS A 129 -2.77 7.72 -2.42
N ARG A 130 -3.91 8.39 -2.69
CA ARG A 130 -4.17 9.73 -2.12
C ARG A 130 -4.46 9.66 -0.61
N GLU A 131 -5.11 8.59 -0.16
CA GLU A 131 -5.39 8.36 1.26
C GLU A 131 -4.10 8.14 2.07
N LEU A 132 -3.08 7.48 1.51
CA LEU A 132 -1.76 7.37 2.14
C LEU A 132 -1.17 8.73 2.51
N ALA A 133 -1.38 9.78 1.71
CA ALA A 133 -0.85 11.11 1.94
C ALA A 133 -1.76 12.01 2.82
N ALA A 134 -2.96 11.56 3.18
CA ALA A 134 -3.92 12.37 3.94
C ALA A 134 -3.35 12.90 5.28
N PRO A 135 -2.62 12.13 6.09
CA PRO A 135 -2.01 12.63 7.32
C PRO A 135 -1.01 13.76 7.09
N VAL A 136 -0.24 13.71 5.98
CA VAL A 136 0.71 14.77 5.60
C VAL A 136 -0.02 16.07 5.28
N HIS A 137 -1.08 16.00 4.46
CA HIS A 137 -1.90 17.16 4.13
C HIS A 137 -2.53 17.80 5.38
N GLY A 138 -3.02 16.97 6.31
CA GLY A 138 -3.54 17.43 7.60
C GLY A 138 -2.49 18.18 8.41
N ALA A 139 -1.34 17.58 8.63
CA ALA A 139 -0.25 18.17 9.40
C ALA A 139 0.25 19.49 8.78
N LEU A 140 0.41 19.58 7.46
CA LEU A 140 0.86 20.79 6.78
C LEU A 140 -0.15 21.95 6.92
N ARG A 141 -1.46 21.68 6.85
CA ARG A 141 -2.50 22.70 7.07
C ARG A 141 -2.48 23.21 8.51
N GLU A 142 -2.33 22.33 9.50
CA GLU A 142 -2.22 22.70 10.91
C GLU A 142 -0.95 23.50 11.20
N LEU A 143 0.15 23.25 10.47
CA LEU A 143 1.37 24.06 10.51
C LEU A 143 1.23 25.43 9.85
N GLY A 144 0.07 25.74 9.23
CA GLY A 144 -0.20 27.01 8.58
C GLY A 144 0.42 27.15 7.18
N ILE A 145 0.77 26.04 6.53
CA ILE A 145 1.33 26.06 5.17
C ILE A 145 0.22 26.45 4.17
N THR A 146 0.41 27.57 3.48
CA THR A 146 -0.59 28.13 2.55
C THR A 146 -0.88 27.20 1.36
N ASP A 147 0.17 26.57 0.79
CA ASP A 147 0.04 25.63 -0.35
C ASP A 147 0.41 24.21 0.11
N ALA A 148 -0.41 23.69 1.04
CA ALA A 148 -0.18 22.39 1.64
C ALA A 148 -0.12 21.25 0.61
N ASP A 149 -0.91 21.33 -0.47
CA ASP A 149 -0.96 20.28 -1.50
C ASP A 149 0.36 20.24 -2.29
N ARG A 150 0.94 21.38 -2.62
CA ARG A 150 2.26 21.42 -3.27
C ARG A 150 3.36 20.92 -2.36
N ILE A 151 3.38 21.34 -1.10
CA ILE A 151 4.42 20.92 -0.14
C ILE A 151 4.26 19.42 0.16
N ALA A 152 3.04 18.90 0.29
CA ALA A 152 2.80 17.46 0.43
C ALA A 152 3.36 16.66 -0.76
N SER A 153 3.23 17.18 -1.98
CA SER A 153 3.80 16.53 -3.17
C SER A 153 5.33 16.46 -3.13
N TYR A 154 6.00 17.48 -2.58
CA TYR A 154 7.46 17.47 -2.39
C TYR A 154 7.87 16.50 -1.28
N VAL A 155 7.15 16.47 -0.15
CA VAL A 155 7.39 15.49 0.92
C VAL A 155 7.24 14.07 0.37
N TRP A 156 6.19 13.82 -0.41
CA TRP A 156 6.01 12.53 -1.09
C TRP A 156 7.18 12.19 -2.01
N GLY A 157 7.65 13.14 -2.82
CA GLY A 157 8.81 12.95 -3.70
C GLY A 157 10.09 12.59 -2.95
N VAL A 158 10.29 13.17 -1.75
CA VAL A 158 11.42 12.82 -0.86
C VAL A 158 11.29 11.36 -0.38
N VAL A 159 10.11 10.97 0.10
CA VAL A 159 9.84 9.60 0.57
C VAL A 159 9.99 8.59 -0.58
N ASP A 160 9.46 8.90 -1.78
CA ASP A 160 9.61 8.06 -2.96
C ASP A 160 11.08 7.90 -3.40
N SER A 161 11.90 8.96 -3.28
CA SER A 161 13.34 8.85 -3.54
C SER A 161 14.06 7.99 -2.52
N ALA A 162 13.78 8.16 -1.22
CA ALA A 162 14.33 7.34 -0.15
C ALA A 162 13.90 5.87 -0.29
N THR A 163 12.63 5.61 -0.67
CA THR A 163 12.13 4.27 -0.99
C THR A 163 13.00 3.58 -2.04
N ARG A 164 13.27 4.25 -3.17
CA ARG A 164 14.13 3.68 -4.21
C ARG A 164 15.56 3.41 -3.73
N HIS A 165 16.10 4.25 -2.85
CA HIS A 165 17.42 4.05 -2.27
C HIS A 165 17.46 2.83 -1.36
N ILE A 166 16.48 2.65 -0.49
CA ILE A 166 16.36 1.49 0.40
C ILE A 166 16.23 0.20 -0.44
N GLU A 167 15.34 0.22 -1.44
CA GLU A 167 15.16 -0.92 -2.36
C GLU A 167 16.41 -1.23 -3.21
N ALA A 168 17.27 -0.25 -3.44
CA ALA A 168 18.59 -0.43 -4.07
C ALA A 168 19.67 -0.92 -3.08
N GLY A 169 19.32 -1.16 -1.80
CA GLY A 169 20.20 -1.73 -0.79
C GLY A 169 20.95 -0.71 0.06
N ARG A 170 20.56 0.57 0.06
CA ARG A 170 21.12 1.54 1.02
C ARG A 170 20.60 1.27 2.44
N PRO A 171 21.37 1.61 3.48
CA PRO A 171 20.93 1.48 4.87
C PRO A 171 19.65 2.28 5.11
N ALA A 172 18.60 1.63 5.64
CA ALA A 172 17.29 2.24 5.81
C ALA A 172 17.33 3.39 6.82
N ASP A 173 18.05 3.24 7.91
CA ASP A 173 18.14 4.27 8.96
C ASP A 173 18.75 5.57 8.42
N ASP A 174 19.80 5.49 7.60
CA ASP A 174 20.43 6.65 6.97
C ASP A 174 19.45 7.38 6.03
N GLU A 175 18.68 6.63 5.23
CA GLU A 175 17.70 7.19 4.30
C GLU A 175 16.48 7.78 5.03
N VAL A 176 16.04 7.16 6.12
CA VAL A 176 14.97 7.71 6.98
C VAL A 176 15.38 9.05 7.57
N ASP A 177 16.57 9.13 8.19
CA ASP A 177 17.04 10.35 8.82
C ASP A 177 17.28 11.47 7.80
N ALA A 178 17.85 11.15 6.64
CA ALA A 178 18.03 12.10 5.54
C ALA A 178 16.69 12.60 4.99
N ALA A 179 15.72 11.73 4.77
CA ALA A 179 14.40 12.09 4.29
C ALA A 179 13.66 13.03 5.25
N ILE A 180 13.69 12.72 6.56
CA ILE A 180 13.10 13.54 7.60
C ILE A 180 13.76 14.94 7.62
N ALA A 181 15.10 15.01 7.66
CA ALA A 181 15.83 16.25 7.69
C ALA A 181 15.52 17.14 6.48
N PHE A 182 15.50 16.56 5.28
CA PHE A 182 15.21 17.27 4.04
C PHE A 182 13.75 17.76 3.97
N ALA A 183 12.80 16.90 4.33
CA ALA A 183 11.38 17.26 4.33
C ALA A 183 11.08 18.39 5.33
N LEU A 184 11.61 18.31 6.54
CA LEU A 184 11.40 19.36 7.56
C LEU A 184 12.03 20.69 7.16
N ALA A 185 13.22 20.69 6.58
CA ALA A 185 13.83 21.93 6.07
C ALA A 185 12.97 22.58 4.97
N GLY A 186 12.42 21.77 4.06
CA GLY A 186 11.48 22.25 3.04
C GLY A 186 10.19 22.82 3.61
N VAL A 187 9.62 22.19 4.64
CA VAL A 187 8.42 22.67 5.33
C VAL A 187 8.69 23.98 6.06
N ASP A 188 9.85 24.12 6.73
CA ASP A 188 10.23 25.34 7.45
C ASP A 188 10.42 26.54 6.50
N LEU A 189 10.93 26.30 5.28
CA LEU A 189 11.06 27.33 4.23
C LEU A 189 9.73 27.74 3.60
N ALA A 190 8.70 26.92 3.70
CA ALA A 190 7.38 27.14 3.11
C ALA A 190 6.40 27.88 4.05
N ARG A 191 6.80 28.14 5.30
CA ARG A 191 6.06 28.95 6.27
C ARG A 191 6.22 30.44 5.95
#